data_fd6312ce35bafe1435168ffc4df86905
#
_entry.id   fd6312ce35bafe1435168ffc4df86905
#
_cell.length_a   1.000
_cell.length_b   1.000
_cell.length_c   1.000
_cell.angle_alpha   90.00
_cell.angle_beta   90.00
_cell.angle_gamma   90.00
#
_symmetry.space_group_name_H-M   'P 1'
#
loop_
_entity.id
_entity.type
_entity.pdbx_description
1 polymer ?
#
loop_
_entity_poly.entity_id
_entity_poly.type
_entity_poly.pdbx_seq_one_letter_code
_entity_poly.pdbx_strand_id
1 'polypeptide(L)'
;MNRIIICGQDHSIDCPTITWKDPGGMNAYQYQKFNSRNLTLDQLKQQTSCFVLHHSVTYTAKTCYDVLVNRGLSCTFLIDDDNKDGYATLYQTLDVKEVAWSHGPLNSNGAGVEICYMPQAWENTNLYSEANRKKYNVPEHIIVNDTVQNRTLKVFAPTQAQINTVECLIQTVCLALDLPAAFPRDDQGNIIKSILQDPKSHKGLLGHFNINVQKNDPAGLDLDSIENNVKLKLANSTGAGQVLSEFSSTFNS
;
A
#
# COMPACT_ATOMS: atom_id res chain seq x y z
N MET A 1 -13.04 16.66 4.01
CA MET A 1 -12.59 16.10 2.71
C MET A 1 -11.37 15.24 3.02
N ASN A 2 -11.38 13.99 2.56
CA ASN A 2 -10.25 13.09 2.76
C ASN A 2 -9.07 13.54 1.90
N ARG A 3 -7.86 13.51 2.46
CA ARG A 3 -6.64 13.94 1.78
C ARG A 3 -5.42 13.20 2.29
N ILE A 4 -4.40 13.14 1.45
CA ILE A 4 -3.02 12.84 1.85
C ILE A 4 -2.15 14.08 1.59
N ILE A 5 -0.99 14.15 2.24
CA ILE A 5 -0.07 15.29 2.18
C ILE A 5 1.22 14.86 1.45
N ILE A 6 1.54 15.57 0.37
CA ILE A 6 2.76 15.34 -0.43
C ILE A 6 3.46 16.69 -0.62
N CYS A 7 4.70 16.81 -0.17
CA CYS A 7 5.47 18.06 -0.18
C CYS A 7 4.70 19.25 0.47
N GLY A 8 3.97 18.98 1.55
CA GLY A 8 3.17 19.98 2.27
C GLY A 8 1.84 20.36 1.59
N GLN A 9 1.53 19.79 0.42
CA GLN A 9 0.30 20.05 -0.34
C GLN A 9 -0.73 18.96 -0.10
N ASP A 10 -2.00 19.35 0.01
CA ASP A 10 -3.13 18.43 0.16
C ASP A 10 -3.51 17.83 -1.21
N HIS A 11 -3.58 16.51 -1.28
CA HIS A 11 -4.07 15.74 -2.42
C HIS A 11 -5.33 14.99 -2.01
N SER A 12 -6.43 15.21 -2.73
CA SER A 12 -7.72 14.53 -2.47
C SER A 12 -7.58 13.02 -2.67
N ILE A 13 -8.28 12.24 -1.83
CA ILE A 13 -8.34 10.77 -1.90
C ILE A 13 -9.75 10.29 -1.55
N ASP A 14 -10.21 9.22 -2.21
CA ASP A 14 -11.60 8.72 -2.11
C ASP A 14 -11.77 7.65 -1.02
N CYS A 15 -10.93 7.63 0.01
CA CYS A 15 -11.09 6.74 1.16
C CYS A 15 -10.95 7.50 2.48
N PRO A 16 -11.53 6.99 3.59
CA PRO A 16 -11.38 7.59 4.92
C PRO A 16 -9.92 7.71 5.30
N THR A 17 -9.46 8.94 5.56
CA THR A 17 -8.05 9.23 5.81
C THR A 17 -7.86 10.15 7.01
N ILE A 18 -6.90 9.79 7.86
CA ILE A 18 -6.46 10.54 9.03
C ILE A 18 -4.96 10.80 8.89
N THR A 19 -4.56 12.06 8.77
CA THR A 19 -3.15 12.44 8.70
C THR A 19 -2.58 12.71 10.08
N TRP A 20 -1.26 12.77 10.22
CA TRP A 20 -0.61 13.13 11.49
C TRP A 20 -0.99 14.52 12.01
N LYS A 21 -1.63 15.37 11.19
CA LYS A 21 -2.11 16.71 11.56
C LYS A 21 -3.53 16.71 12.10
N ASP A 22 -4.28 15.61 11.90
CA ASP A 22 -5.69 15.52 12.27
C ASP A 22 -5.85 14.98 13.70
N PRO A 23 -6.96 15.28 14.39
CA PRO A 23 -7.29 14.62 15.65
C PRO A 23 -7.30 13.10 15.51
N GLY A 24 -6.61 12.40 16.42
CA GLY A 24 -6.45 10.94 16.35
C GLY A 24 -5.36 10.45 15.38
N GLY A 25 -4.65 11.37 14.72
CA GLY A 25 -3.56 11.04 13.82
C GLY A 25 -2.33 10.47 14.52
N MET A 26 -1.64 9.58 13.83
CA MET A 26 -0.39 8.95 14.29
C MET A 26 0.80 9.76 13.77
N ASN A 27 1.56 10.38 14.67
CA ASN A 27 2.59 11.36 14.31
C ASN A 27 3.99 10.76 14.40
N ALA A 28 4.54 10.31 13.29
CA ALA A 28 5.90 9.75 13.21
C ALA A 28 6.99 10.80 13.45
N TYR A 29 6.73 12.09 13.20
CA TYR A 29 7.69 13.17 13.46
C TYR A 29 8.10 13.27 14.94
N GLN A 30 7.27 12.81 15.86
CA GLN A 30 7.55 12.88 17.29
C GLN A 30 8.21 11.62 17.84
N TYR A 31 7.93 10.44 17.26
CA TYR A 31 8.22 9.17 17.91
C TYR A 31 8.97 8.16 17.06
N GLN A 32 9.06 8.38 15.75
CA GLN A 32 9.66 7.40 14.83
C GLN A 32 10.93 7.96 14.18
N LYS A 33 11.76 7.06 13.66
CA LYS A 33 12.96 7.41 12.91
C LYS A 33 12.62 7.67 11.45
N PHE A 34 13.04 8.81 10.92
CA PHE A 34 12.94 9.18 9.52
C PHE A 34 14.05 10.17 9.17
N ASN A 35 14.29 10.42 7.88
CA ASN A 35 15.15 11.50 7.44
C ASN A 35 14.31 12.57 6.75
N SER A 36 14.43 13.81 7.20
CA SER A 36 13.70 14.94 6.60
C SER A 36 14.34 15.35 5.28
N ARG A 37 13.50 15.70 4.32
CA ARG A 37 13.90 16.22 3.02
C ARG A 37 13.20 17.55 2.72
N ASN A 38 13.96 18.51 2.19
CA ASN A 38 13.39 19.76 1.70
C ASN A 38 13.30 19.72 0.17
N LEU A 39 12.25 19.04 -0.32
CA LEU A 39 12.02 18.83 -1.75
C LEU A 39 10.75 19.55 -2.20
N THR A 40 10.79 20.11 -3.41
CA THR A 40 9.58 20.44 -4.16
C THR A 40 8.92 19.17 -4.71
N LEU A 41 7.67 19.26 -5.14
CA LEU A 41 6.96 18.12 -5.75
C LEU A 41 7.70 17.61 -7.00
N ASP A 42 8.21 18.51 -7.86
CA ASP A 42 8.95 18.11 -9.07
C ASP A 42 10.26 17.37 -8.74
N GLN A 43 10.97 17.82 -7.70
CA GLN A 43 12.16 17.12 -7.22
C GLN A 43 11.81 15.75 -6.63
N LEU A 44 10.71 15.66 -5.90
CA LEU A 44 10.22 14.37 -5.35
C LEU A 44 9.87 13.41 -6.47
N LYS A 45 9.14 13.83 -7.52
CA LYS A 45 8.83 13.02 -8.70
C LYS A 45 10.07 12.45 -9.38
N GLN A 46 11.15 13.22 -9.47
CA GLN A 46 12.41 12.78 -10.07
C GLN A 46 13.16 11.77 -9.20
N GLN A 47 13.05 11.88 -7.86
CA GLN A 47 13.76 11.02 -6.92
C GLN A 47 12.99 9.74 -6.57
N THR A 48 11.65 9.77 -6.67
CA THR A 48 10.82 8.64 -6.32
C THR A 48 10.71 7.68 -7.50
N SER A 49 11.17 6.45 -7.31
CA SER A 49 11.05 5.40 -8.31
C SER A 49 10.00 4.36 -7.97
N CYS A 50 9.63 4.21 -6.69
CA CYS A 50 8.71 3.14 -6.30
C CYS A 50 7.76 3.52 -5.17
N PHE A 51 6.64 2.77 -5.11
CA PHE A 51 5.75 2.68 -3.97
C PHE A 51 5.71 1.23 -3.48
N VAL A 52 6.02 1.03 -2.18
CA VAL A 52 6.24 -0.31 -1.63
C VAL A 52 5.08 -0.74 -0.76
N LEU A 53 4.56 -1.94 -1.03
CA LEU A 53 3.49 -2.56 -0.26
C LEU A 53 4.08 -3.54 0.78
N HIS A 54 3.58 -3.44 2.02
CA HIS A 54 3.90 -4.33 3.13
C HIS A 54 2.64 -4.87 3.78
N HIS A 55 2.76 -5.95 4.56
CA HIS A 55 1.79 -6.31 5.60
C HIS A 55 2.46 -6.22 6.98
N SER A 56 1.73 -5.71 7.98
CA SER A 56 2.32 -5.31 9.25
C SER A 56 2.50 -6.44 10.26
N VAL A 57 1.83 -7.59 10.07
CA VAL A 57 1.72 -8.67 11.07
C VAL A 57 1.14 -8.14 12.41
N THR A 58 0.16 -7.25 12.32
CA THR A 58 -0.59 -6.70 13.46
C THR A 58 -2.07 -6.57 13.10
N TYR A 59 -2.94 -6.63 14.10
CA TYR A 59 -4.39 -6.52 13.88
C TYR A 59 -4.88 -5.10 13.57
N THR A 60 -4.13 -4.06 13.99
CA THR A 60 -4.59 -2.68 13.82
C THR A 60 -3.45 -1.74 13.46
N ALA A 61 -3.78 -0.62 12.80
CA ALA A 61 -2.82 0.43 12.47
C ALA A 61 -2.17 1.02 13.73
N LYS A 62 -2.92 1.17 14.83
CA LYS A 62 -2.35 1.65 16.11
C LYS A 62 -1.28 0.70 16.64
N THR A 63 -1.54 -0.61 16.62
CA THR A 63 -0.56 -1.61 17.06
C THR A 63 0.67 -1.62 16.14
N CYS A 64 0.46 -1.51 14.83
CA CYS A 64 1.54 -1.39 13.86
C CYS A 64 2.41 -0.17 14.15
N TYR A 65 1.80 0.99 14.35
CA TYR A 65 2.49 2.23 14.68
C TYR A 65 3.35 2.08 15.95
N ASP A 66 2.82 1.50 17.02
CA ASP A 66 3.54 1.29 18.28
C ASP A 66 4.73 0.32 18.10
N VAL A 67 4.57 -0.73 17.31
CA VAL A 67 5.66 -1.66 16.96
C VAL A 67 6.77 -0.93 16.20
N LEU A 68 6.41 -0.09 15.22
CA LEU A 68 7.39 0.70 14.46
C LEU A 68 8.14 1.68 15.37
N VAL A 69 7.44 2.38 16.28
CA VAL A 69 8.07 3.25 17.30
C VAL A 69 9.08 2.47 18.13
N ASN A 70 8.68 1.32 18.71
CA ASN A 70 9.53 0.51 19.56
C ASN A 70 10.77 -0.05 18.84
N ARG A 71 10.67 -0.26 17.52
CA ARG A 71 11.77 -0.77 16.68
C ARG A 71 12.63 0.34 16.08
N GLY A 72 12.32 1.61 16.31
CA GLY A 72 13.00 2.74 15.67
C GLY A 72 12.82 2.75 14.14
N LEU A 73 11.64 2.34 13.66
CA LEU A 73 11.26 2.30 12.26
C LEU A 73 10.11 3.29 12.00
N SER A 74 9.80 3.52 10.72
CA SER A 74 8.65 4.31 10.29
C SER A 74 8.10 3.80 8.97
N CYS A 75 6.81 4.03 8.71
CA CYS A 75 6.19 3.83 7.41
C CYS A 75 5.31 5.05 7.11
N THR A 76 5.24 5.49 5.86
CA THR A 76 4.49 6.69 5.46
C THR A 76 2.99 6.51 5.66
N PHE A 77 2.46 5.33 5.34
CA PHE A 77 1.05 5.01 5.41
C PHE A 77 0.80 3.71 6.18
N LEU A 78 -0.31 3.67 6.92
CA LEU A 78 -0.85 2.47 7.56
C LEU A 78 -2.32 2.33 7.17
N ILE A 79 -2.75 1.13 6.75
CA ILE A 79 -4.17 0.83 6.48
C ILE A 79 -4.68 -0.05 7.60
N ASP A 80 -5.71 0.40 8.31
CA ASP A 80 -6.29 -0.32 9.44
C ASP A 80 -7.05 -1.58 8.99
N ASP A 81 -7.41 -2.42 9.96
CA ASP A 81 -8.25 -3.59 9.74
C ASP A 81 -9.68 -3.31 10.20
N ASP A 82 -10.28 -2.29 9.59
CA ASP A 82 -11.66 -1.88 9.83
C ASP A 82 -12.45 -1.79 8.51
N ASN A 83 -13.72 -1.40 8.61
CA ASN A 83 -14.56 -1.13 7.44
C ASN A 83 -15.43 0.11 7.69
N LYS A 84 -15.21 1.14 6.90
CA LYS A 84 -15.97 2.39 6.86
C LYS A 84 -16.57 2.55 5.46
N ASP A 85 -17.81 2.08 5.31
CA ASP A 85 -18.55 2.17 4.05
C ASP A 85 -17.81 1.55 2.85
N GLY A 86 -17.21 0.38 3.07
CA GLY A 86 -16.49 -0.37 2.04
C GLY A 86 -15.00 -0.05 1.91
N TYR A 87 -14.47 0.83 2.74
CA TYR A 87 -13.03 1.17 2.82
C TYR A 87 -12.50 0.94 4.23
N ALA A 88 -11.21 0.62 4.32
CA ALA A 88 -10.48 0.66 5.58
C ALA A 88 -9.94 2.07 5.84
N THR A 89 -9.75 2.44 7.11
CA THR A 89 -9.17 3.73 7.46
C THR A 89 -7.69 3.79 7.08
N LEU A 90 -7.31 4.79 6.30
CA LEU A 90 -5.94 5.13 5.96
C LEU A 90 -5.37 6.11 6.98
N TYR A 91 -4.24 5.77 7.58
CA TYR A 91 -3.44 6.70 8.37
C TYR A 91 -2.21 7.13 7.61
N GLN A 92 -1.98 8.43 7.53
CA GLN A 92 -0.72 8.98 7.05
C GLN A 92 0.10 9.50 8.23
N THR A 93 1.30 8.97 8.44
CA THR A 93 2.16 9.26 9.60
C THR A 93 3.23 10.32 9.32
N LEU A 94 3.64 10.45 8.05
CA LEU A 94 4.67 11.37 7.53
C LEU A 94 4.22 11.97 6.19
N ASP A 95 4.70 13.16 5.86
CA ASP A 95 4.64 13.66 4.48
C ASP A 95 5.39 12.69 3.54
N VAL A 96 4.86 12.46 2.35
CA VAL A 96 5.45 11.53 1.36
C VAL A 96 6.88 11.93 0.96
N LYS A 97 7.22 13.21 1.07
CA LYS A 97 8.59 13.67 0.80
C LYS A 97 9.63 13.13 1.79
N GLU A 98 9.23 12.78 3.01
CA GLU A 98 10.17 12.31 4.04
C GLU A 98 10.64 10.88 3.74
N VAL A 99 11.85 10.54 4.20
CA VAL A 99 12.39 9.19 4.06
C VAL A 99 11.93 8.37 5.25
N ALA A 100 10.89 7.55 5.05
CA ALA A 100 10.48 6.55 6.02
C ALA A 100 11.48 5.38 6.07
N TRP A 101 11.55 4.69 7.22
CA TRP A 101 12.46 3.58 7.44
C TRP A 101 11.70 2.25 7.46
N SER A 102 11.24 1.78 6.29
CA SER A 102 10.41 0.57 6.15
C SER A 102 10.89 -0.43 5.09
N HIS A 103 11.65 0.01 4.07
CA HIS A 103 12.01 -0.84 2.93
C HIS A 103 13.51 -0.84 2.60
N GLY A 104 14.34 -0.65 3.66
CA GLY A 104 15.79 -0.87 3.61
C GLY A 104 16.50 -0.04 2.54
N PRO A 105 17.12 -0.67 1.52
CA PRO A 105 17.92 0.05 0.53
C PRO A 105 17.12 0.99 -0.37
N LEU A 106 15.79 0.91 -0.38
CA LEU A 106 14.89 1.76 -1.16
C LEU A 106 14.23 2.88 -0.33
N ASN A 107 14.58 3.04 0.95
CA ASN A 107 13.98 4.09 1.81
C ASN A 107 14.02 5.48 1.18
N SER A 108 15.12 5.83 0.48
CA SER A 108 15.28 7.13 -0.18
C SER A 108 14.63 7.23 -1.57
N ASN A 109 14.14 6.12 -2.12
CA ASN A 109 13.63 6.04 -3.48
C ASN A 109 12.11 5.92 -3.56
N GLY A 110 11.43 5.84 -2.42
CA GLY A 110 9.99 5.63 -2.41
C GLY A 110 9.31 5.95 -1.10
N ALA A 111 8.00 5.82 -1.12
CA ALA A 111 7.15 5.75 0.05
C ALA A 111 6.54 4.34 0.14
N GLY A 112 5.94 4.01 1.27
CA GLY A 112 5.35 2.69 1.44
C GLY A 112 4.13 2.71 2.36
N VAL A 113 3.40 1.58 2.33
CA VAL A 113 2.21 1.34 3.14
C VAL A 113 2.30 0.00 3.85
N GLU A 114 1.99 -0.01 5.14
CA GLU A 114 1.72 -1.22 5.93
C GLU A 114 0.23 -1.50 5.93
N ILE A 115 -0.18 -2.63 5.39
CA ILE A 115 -1.56 -3.11 5.44
C ILE A 115 -1.69 -3.95 6.71
N CYS A 116 -2.54 -3.52 7.64
CA CYS A 116 -2.62 -4.12 8.96
C CYS A 116 -3.53 -5.34 8.96
N TYR A 117 -2.92 -6.52 8.91
CA TYR A 117 -3.56 -7.82 9.13
C TYR A 117 -2.52 -8.85 9.53
N MET A 118 -2.98 -10.00 10.07
CA MET A 118 -2.15 -11.13 10.49
C MET A 118 -2.13 -12.19 9.38
N PRO A 119 -1.12 -12.23 8.51
CA PRO A 119 -1.14 -13.12 7.35
C PRO A 119 -0.86 -14.59 7.68
N GLN A 120 -0.27 -14.92 8.85
CA GLN A 120 0.39 -16.19 9.15
C GLN A 120 -0.60 -17.34 9.37
N ALA A 121 -1.47 -17.66 8.40
CA ALA A 121 -2.31 -18.85 8.45
C ALA A 121 -1.48 -20.14 8.40
N TRP A 122 -0.24 -20.08 7.90
CA TRP A 122 0.70 -21.21 7.92
C TRP A 122 1.20 -21.58 9.32
N GLU A 123 1.14 -20.67 10.28
CA GLU A 123 1.50 -20.90 11.69
C GLU A 123 0.26 -21.18 12.54
N ASN A 124 -0.81 -20.40 12.32
CA ASN A 124 -2.00 -20.48 13.14
C ASN A 124 -3.26 -20.07 12.36
N THR A 125 -4.13 -21.03 12.06
CA THR A 125 -5.41 -20.77 11.37
C THR A 125 -6.48 -20.13 12.27
N ASN A 126 -6.24 -19.99 13.58
CA ASN A 126 -7.19 -19.41 14.54
C ASN A 126 -6.94 -17.90 14.80
N LEU A 127 -6.02 -17.25 14.06
CA LEU A 127 -5.74 -15.82 14.24
C LEU A 127 -7.01 -14.99 14.10
N TYR A 128 -7.91 -15.31 13.18
CA TYR A 128 -9.20 -14.66 12.99
C TYR A 128 -10.39 -15.47 13.51
N SER A 129 -10.20 -16.27 14.58
CA SER A 129 -11.31 -16.87 15.31
C SER A 129 -12.28 -15.81 15.83
N GLU A 130 -13.54 -16.19 16.07
CA GLU A 130 -14.56 -15.26 16.59
C GLU A 130 -14.11 -14.53 17.87
N ALA A 131 -13.42 -15.24 18.78
CA ALA A 131 -12.88 -14.67 20.01
C ALA A 131 -11.83 -13.59 19.74
N ASN A 132 -10.89 -13.84 18.80
CA ASN A 132 -9.86 -12.88 18.43
C ASN A 132 -10.47 -11.68 17.69
N ARG A 133 -11.40 -11.92 16.76
CA ARG A 133 -12.09 -10.84 16.04
C ARG A 133 -12.83 -9.90 17.00
N LYS A 134 -13.55 -10.45 17.98
CA LYS A 134 -14.20 -9.66 19.04
C LYS A 134 -13.19 -8.90 19.90
N LYS A 135 -12.10 -9.56 20.30
CA LYS A 135 -11.06 -8.94 21.16
C LYS A 135 -10.38 -7.74 20.51
N TYR A 136 -10.05 -7.85 19.22
CA TYR A 136 -9.31 -6.82 18.49
C TYR A 136 -10.22 -5.91 17.65
N ASN A 137 -11.53 -6.21 17.64
CA ASN A 137 -12.55 -5.49 16.84
C ASN A 137 -12.18 -5.43 15.36
N VAL A 138 -11.83 -6.60 14.79
CA VAL A 138 -11.44 -6.74 13.37
C VAL A 138 -12.41 -7.65 12.63
N PRO A 139 -12.54 -7.49 11.30
CA PRO A 139 -13.40 -8.31 10.47
C PRO A 139 -12.89 -9.74 10.29
N GLU A 140 -13.64 -10.54 9.55
CA GLU A 140 -13.23 -11.87 9.12
C GLU A 140 -12.29 -11.78 7.93
N HIS A 141 -11.26 -12.64 7.93
CA HIS A 141 -10.32 -12.81 6.83
C HIS A 141 -10.42 -14.21 6.26
N ILE A 142 -10.39 -14.33 4.94
CA ILE A 142 -10.34 -15.62 4.25
C ILE A 142 -8.89 -16.12 4.16
N ILE A 143 -8.75 -17.44 4.09
CA ILE A 143 -7.44 -18.07 3.88
C ILE A 143 -7.29 -18.41 2.39
N VAL A 144 -6.16 -18.01 1.81
CA VAL A 144 -5.77 -18.29 0.43
C VAL A 144 -4.38 -18.94 0.40
N ASN A 145 -4.03 -19.56 -0.74
CA ASN A 145 -2.66 -19.95 -1.02
C ASN A 145 -2.01 -18.89 -1.90
N ASP A 146 -0.80 -18.46 -1.53
CA ASP A 146 -0.01 -17.54 -2.33
C ASP A 146 1.43 -18.03 -2.46
N THR A 147 2.03 -17.88 -3.65
CA THR A 147 3.41 -18.29 -3.90
C THR A 147 4.32 -17.08 -3.93
N VAL A 148 5.19 -16.97 -2.93
CA VAL A 148 6.16 -15.89 -2.78
C VAL A 148 7.54 -16.49 -2.50
N GLN A 149 8.60 -15.96 -3.11
CA GLN A 149 9.97 -16.49 -2.99
C GLN A 149 10.05 -18.00 -3.33
N ASN A 150 9.31 -18.44 -4.36
CA ASN A 150 9.17 -19.85 -4.76
C ASN A 150 8.63 -20.79 -3.66
N ARG A 151 7.90 -20.24 -2.67
CA ARG A 151 7.28 -21.00 -1.59
C ARG A 151 5.78 -20.72 -1.56
N THR A 152 4.98 -21.76 -1.63
CA THR A 152 3.52 -21.65 -1.45
C THR A 152 3.21 -21.55 0.04
N LEU A 153 2.59 -20.44 0.42
CA LEU A 153 2.18 -20.13 1.78
C LEU A 153 0.65 -20.15 1.88
N LYS A 154 0.14 -20.69 2.98
CA LYS A 154 -1.26 -20.55 3.36
C LYS A 154 -1.39 -19.26 4.17
N VAL A 155 -2.07 -18.25 3.63
CA VAL A 155 -2.11 -16.89 4.22
C VAL A 155 -3.54 -16.42 4.43
N PHE A 156 -3.78 -15.61 5.46
CA PHE A 156 -4.97 -14.79 5.50
C PHE A 156 -4.82 -13.66 4.47
N ALA A 157 -5.82 -13.49 3.61
CA ALA A 157 -5.86 -12.36 2.68
C ALA A 157 -6.39 -11.10 3.37
N PRO A 158 -5.98 -9.88 2.96
CA PRO A 158 -6.61 -8.66 3.43
C PRO A 158 -8.09 -8.59 3.03
N THR A 159 -8.87 -7.81 3.76
CA THR A 159 -10.29 -7.61 3.47
C THR A 159 -10.51 -6.80 2.21
N GLN A 160 -11.71 -6.88 1.62
CA GLN A 160 -12.06 -6.05 0.47
C GLN A 160 -11.99 -4.55 0.80
N ALA A 161 -12.34 -4.16 2.04
CA ALA A 161 -12.20 -2.78 2.49
C ALA A 161 -10.74 -2.30 2.48
N GLN A 162 -9.79 -3.14 2.90
CA GLN A 162 -8.35 -2.86 2.82
C GLN A 162 -7.89 -2.79 1.36
N ILE A 163 -8.32 -3.71 0.50
CA ILE A 163 -7.99 -3.70 -0.94
C ILE A 163 -8.49 -2.42 -1.60
N ASN A 164 -9.73 -2.00 -1.35
CA ASN A 164 -10.28 -0.76 -1.90
C ASN A 164 -9.46 0.47 -1.48
N THR A 165 -9.00 0.50 -0.22
CA THR A 165 -8.15 1.60 0.28
C THR A 165 -6.73 1.56 -0.33
N VAL A 166 -6.14 0.36 -0.50
CA VAL A 166 -4.86 0.18 -1.23
C VAL A 166 -4.95 0.74 -2.64
N GLU A 167 -6.02 0.41 -3.38
CA GLU A 167 -6.22 0.90 -4.75
C GLU A 167 -6.37 2.43 -4.80
N CYS A 168 -7.15 3.04 -3.88
CA CYS A 168 -7.26 4.49 -3.79
C CYS A 168 -5.93 5.17 -3.48
N LEU A 169 -5.16 4.61 -2.55
CA LEU A 169 -3.85 5.14 -2.19
C LEU A 169 -2.86 5.05 -3.35
N ILE A 170 -2.77 3.89 -4.01
CA ILE A 170 -1.89 3.71 -5.18
C ILE A 170 -2.28 4.68 -6.29
N GLN A 171 -3.57 4.80 -6.62
CA GLN A 171 -4.06 5.75 -7.63
C GLN A 171 -3.59 7.17 -7.32
N THR A 172 -3.82 7.65 -6.09
CA THR A 172 -3.47 9.02 -5.68
C THR A 172 -1.97 9.26 -5.71
N VAL A 173 -1.17 8.31 -5.20
CA VAL A 173 0.30 8.42 -5.19
C VAL A 173 0.87 8.37 -6.61
N CYS A 174 0.38 7.45 -7.46
CA CYS A 174 0.83 7.32 -8.85
C CYS A 174 0.53 8.59 -9.65
N LEU A 175 -0.66 9.18 -9.51
CA LEU A 175 -1.01 10.46 -10.13
C LEU A 175 -0.12 11.60 -9.65
N ALA A 176 0.05 11.71 -8.34
CA ALA A 176 0.79 12.83 -7.74
C ALA A 176 2.30 12.78 -8.06
N LEU A 177 2.88 11.60 -8.18
CA LEU A 177 4.32 11.39 -8.36
C LEU A 177 4.74 10.94 -9.77
N ASP A 178 3.82 10.87 -10.72
CA ASP A 178 4.06 10.39 -12.09
C ASP A 178 4.69 8.98 -12.10
N LEU A 179 4.22 8.11 -11.17
CA LEU A 179 4.65 6.72 -11.09
C LEU A 179 3.76 5.81 -11.93
N PRO A 180 4.31 4.86 -12.69
CA PRO A 180 3.52 3.81 -13.31
C PRO A 180 2.83 2.94 -12.25
N ALA A 181 1.53 2.70 -12.39
CA ALA A 181 0.83 1.70 -11.58
C ALA A 181 1.13 0.30 -12.15
N ALA A 182 2.37 -0.16 -11.99
CA ALA A 182 2.86 -1.42 -12.58
C ALA A 182 3.82 -2.14 -11.62
N PHE A 183 3.55 -3.43 -11.37
CA PHE A 183 4.49 -4.33 -10.70
C PHE A 183 5.51 -4.91 -11.71
N PRO A 184 6.70 -5.37 -11.22
CA PRO A 184 7.66 -6.04 -12.08
C PRO A 184 7.10 -7.37 -12.61
N ARG A 185 7.36 -7.65 -13.90
CA ARG A 185 6.85 -8.84 -14.57
C ARG A 185 7.98 -9.65 -15.20
N ASP A 186 7.78 -10.96 -15.27
CA ASP A 186 8.65 -11.87 -16.01
C ASP A 186 8.36 -11.82 -17.53
N ASP A 187 9.13 -12.58 -18.31
CA ASP A 187 8.99 -12.64 -19.77
C ASP A 187 7.65 -13.26 -20.24
N GLN A 188 6.93 -13.93 -19.34
CA GLN A 188 5.61 -14.48 -19.59
C GLN A 188 4.48 -13.51 -19.19
N GLY A 189 4.84 -12.35 -18.62
CA GLY A 189 3.90 -11.34 -18.18
C GLY A 189 3.34 -11.55 -16.76
N ASN A 190 3.84 -12.53 -16.00
CA ASN A 190 3.41 -12.74 -14.61
C ASN A 190 4.11 -11.77 -13.66
N ILE A 191 3.41 -11.32 -12.62
CA ILE A 191 4.03 -10.48 -11.58
C ILE A 191 5.11 -11.29 -10.84
N ILE A 192 6.31 -10.72 -10.74
CA ILE A 192 7.44 -11.34 -10.03
C ILE A 192 7.22 -11.17 -8.52
N LYS A 193 6.89 -12.27 -7.83
CA LYS A 193 6.74 -12.32 -6.37
C LYS A 193 8.00 -12.89 -5.68
N SER A 194 9.17 -12.48 -6.13
CA SER A 194 10.48 -12.85 -5.58
C SER A 194 11.45 -11.69 -5.63
N ILE A 195 12.62 -11.88 -5.02
CA ILE A 195 13.70 -10.88 -5.04
C ILE A 195 14.07 -10.48 -6.47
N LEU A 196 14.16 -9.18 -6.72
CA LEU A 196 14.71 -8.63 -7.97
C LEU A 196 16.23 -8.52 -7.88
N GLN A 197 16.91 -8.71 -9.01
CA GLN A 197 18.36 -8.51 -9.08
C GLN A 197 18.75 -7.05 -8.79
N ASP A 198 17.99 -6.11 -9.32
CA ASP A 198 18.16 -4.67 -9.08
C ASP A 198 16.78 -4.01 -8.86
N PRO A 199 16.27 -4.00 -7.61
CA PRO A 199 15.00 -3.39 -7.30
C PRO A 199 15.01 -1.85 -7.47
N LYS A 200 16.20 -1.19 -7.51
CA LYS A 200 16.31 0.26 -7.71
C LYS A 200 16.03 0.69 -9.14
N SER A 201 16.26 -0.18 -10.11
CA SER A 201 15.98 0.10 -11.53
C SER A 201 14.49 0.07 -11.86
N HIS A 202 13.66 -0.57 -11.02
CA HIS A 202 12.22 -0.63 -11.26
C HIS A 202 11.55 0.72 -10.95
N LYS A 203 10.70 1.18 -11.88
CA LYS A 203 9.82 2.34 -11.65
C LYS A 203 8.37 1.88 -11.56
N GLY A 204 7.74 2.08 -10.41
CA GLY A 204 6.35 1.67 -10.18
C GLY A 204 6.08 1.06 -8.81
N LEU A 205 5.35 -0.03 -8.76
CA LEU A 205 4.91 -0.71 -7.55
C LEU A 205 5.84 -1.87 -7.19
N LEU A 206 6.12 -2.07 -5.92
CA LEU A 206 6.90 -3.20 -5.41
C LEU A 206 6.23 -3.84 -4.19
N GLY A 207 6.36 -5.14 -4.03
CA GLY A 207 6.22 -5.79 -2.75
C GLY A 207 7.56 -5.81 -2.01
N HIS A 208 7.56 -5.91 -0.69
CA HIS A 208 8.80 -6.03 0.10
C HIS A 208 9.61 -7.27 -0.28
N PHE A 209 8.95 -8.34 -0.74
CA PHE A 209 9.59 -9.55 -1.28
C PHE A 209 10.47 -9.26 -2.52
N ASN A 210 10.22 -8.17 -3.26
CA ASN A 210 11.07 -7.77 -4.39
C ASN A 210 12.40 -7.15 -3.93
N ILE A 211 12.49 -6.73 -2.67
CA ILE A 211 13.60 -5.97 -2.09
C ILE A 211 14.48 -6.84 -1.18
N ASN A 212 13.85 -7.83 -0.50
CA ASN A 212 14.55 -8.68 0.46
C ASN A 212 14.03 -10.12 0.38
N VAL A 213 14.95 -11.07 0.11
CA VAL A 213 14.65 -12.50 -0.04
C VAL A 213 14.03 -13.15 1.21
N GLN A 214 14.24 -12.57 2.40
CA GLN A 214 13.66 -13.07 3.66
C GLN A 214 12.22 -12.57 3.89
N LYS A 215 11.71 -11.74 2.99
CA LYS A 215 10.39 -11.13 3.10
C LYS A 215 9.37 -11.85 2.21
N ASN A 216 8.16 -11.96 2.73
CA ASN A 216 7.01 -12.50 2.00
C ASN A 216 5.87 -11.49 1.87
N ASP A 217 6.04 -10.29 2.40
CA ASP A 217 5.02 -9.25 2.35
C ASP A 217 5.01 -8.50 0.99
N PRO A 218 3.84 -8.21 0.46
CA PRO A 218 2.49 -8.42 0.97
C PRO A 218 1.81 -9.70 0.44
N ALA A 219 2.17 -10.88 0.94
CA ALA A 219 1.50 -12.13 0.56
C ALA A 219 -0.01 -12.07 0.85
N GLY A 220 -0.80 -12.73 -0.01
CA GLY A 220 -2.27 -12.77 0.10
C GLY A 220 -3.00 -11.68 -0.69
N LEU A 221 -2.28 -10.73 -1.31
CA LEU A 221 -2.85 -9.76 -2.23
C LEU A 221 -2.92 -10.31 -3.66
N ASP A 222 -4.06 -10.11 -4.31
CA ASP A 222 -4.20 -10.26 -5.77
C ASP A 222 -3.65 -9.00 -6.45
N LEU A 223 -2.34 -9.01 -6.71
CA LEU A 223 -1.62 -7.86 -7.27
C LEU A 223 -2.04 -7.55 -8.72
N ASP A 224 -2.42 -8.57 -9.51
CA ASP A 224 -2.91 -8.38 -10.87
C ASP A 224 -4.24 -7.63 -10.87
N SER A 225 -5.18 -8.02 -10.02
CA SER A 225 -6.47 -7.33 -9.88
C SER A 225 -6.28 -5.89 -9.40
N ILE A 226 -5.43 -5.66 -8.39
CA ILE A 226 -5.12 -4.31 -7.88
C ILE A 226 -4.51 -3.44 -8.98
N GLU A 227 -3.51 -3.93 -9.70
CA GLU A 227 -2.86 -3.19 -10.79
C GLU A 227 -3.87 -2.80 -11.88
N ASN A 228 -4.70 -3.75 -12.32
CA ASN A 228 -5.69 -3.53 -13.36
C ASN A 228 -6.76 -2.52 -12.91
N ASN A 229 -7.30 -2.64 -11.70
CA ASN A 229 -8.29 -1.71 -11.16
C ASN A 229 -7.73 -0.30 -11.03
N VAL A 230 -6.49 -0.15 -10.55
CA VAL A 230 -5.83 1.16 -10.47
C VAL A 230 -5.62 1.76 -11.86
N LYS A 231 -5.16 0.99 -12.85
CA LYS A 231 -5.00 1.47 -14.23
C LYS A 231 -6.32 1.97 -14.82
N LEU A 232 -7.44 1.26 -14.58
CA LEU A 232 -8.77 1.69 -15.01
C LEU A 232 -9.18 3.01 -14.33
N LYS A 233 -8.96 3.14 -13.02
CA LYS A 233 -9.24 4.38 -12.27
C LYS A 233 -8.40 5.56 -12.79
N LEU A 234 -7.12 5.33 -13.10
CA LEU A 234 -6.23 6.34 -13.67
C LEU A 234 -6.68 6.80 -15.07
N ALA A 235 -7.06 5.86 -15.95
CA ALA A 235 -7.57 6.17 -17.28
C ALA A 235 -8.85 7.04 -17.21
N ASN A 236 -9.77 6.71 -16.32
CA ASN A 236 -10.98 7.49 -16.10
C ASN A 236 -10.72 8.91 -15.57
N SER A 237 -9.72 9.05 -14.67
CA SER A 237 -9.35 10.35 -14.08
C SER A 237 -8.66 11.29 -15.07
N THR A 238 -8.02 10.77 -16.12
CA THR A 238 -7.31 11.58 -17.15
C THR A 238 -8.17 11.92 -18.37
N GLY A 239 -9.46 11.59 -18.35
CA GLY A 239 -10.38 11.85 -19.47
C GLY A 239 -10.21 10.91 -20.68
N ALA A 240 -9.21 10.03 -20.69
CA ALA A 240 -9.04 9.03 -21.75
C ALA A 240 -10.18 7.97 -21.78
N GLY A 241 -10.88 7.81 -20.66
CA GLY A 241 -12.03 6.90 -20.56
C GLY A 241 -13.29 7.38 -21.29
N GLN A 242 -13.47 8.68 -21.48
CA GLN A 242 -14.62 9.23 -22.21
C GLN A 242 -14.57 8.90 -23.71
N VAL A 243 -13.39 8.89 -24.31
CA VAL A 243 -13.20 8.59 -25.74
C VAL A 243 -13.55 7.14 -26.07
N LEU A 244 -13.25 6.19 -25.18
CA LEU A 244 -13.58 4.77 -25.41
C LEU A 244 -15.06 4.45 -25.24
N SER A 245 -15.81 5.19 -24.39
CA SER A 245 -17.25 5.03 -24.23
C SER A 245 -18.03 5.61 -25.41
N GLU A 246 -17.55 6.70 -26.03
CA GLU A 246 -18.15 7.29 -27.23
C GLU A 246 -17.94 6.42 -28.49
N PHE A 247 -16.77 5.74 -28.62
CA PHE A 247 -16.54 4.81 -29.72
C PHE A 247 -17.40 3.52 -29.63
N SER A 248 -17.71 3.05 -28.41
CA SER A 248 -18.54 1.85 -28.24
C SER A 248 -20.03 2.10 -28.51
N SER A 249 -20.51 3.33 -28.36
CA SER A 249 -21.91 3.71 -28.64
C SER A 249 -22.21 3.93 -30.14
N THR A 250 -21.16 4.21 -30.94
CA THR A 250 -21.29 4.44 -32.41
C THR A 250 -21.28 3.15 -33.22
N PHE A 251 -20.94 1.99 -32.65
CA PHE A 251 -20.97 0.69 -33.34
C PHE A 251 -22.26 -0.14 -33.07
N ASN A 252 -23.19 0.34 -32.23
CA ASN A 252 -24.45 -0.34 -31.92
C ASN A 252 -25.70 0.44 -32.38
N SER A 253 -25.56 1.30 -33.37
CA SER A 253 -26.67 1.99 -34.03
C SER A 253 -26.81 1.56 -35.50
#